data_56f248b2af7823737e65788db25d78fa
#
_entry.id   56f248b2af7823737e65788db25d78fa
#
_cell.length_a   1.000
_cell.length_b   1.000
_cell.length_c   1.000
_cell.angle_alpha   90.00
_cell.angle_beta   90.00
_cell.angle_gamma   90.00
#
_symmetry.space_group_name_H-M   'P 1'
#
loop_
_entity.id
_entity.type
_entity.pdbx_description
1 polymer ?
#
loop_
_entity_poly.entity_id
_entity_poly.type
_entity_poly.pdbx_seq_one_letter_code
_entity_poly.pdbx_strand_id
1 'polypeptide(L)'
;IENFIGFLFIGIIFMSMMTGLMNSGISLMQSSRSMIRAFQFPRASIPFSTTLRSMIDNVLPAIVALIAAFLFQWGTGPSWTLIFVIPLFLLIHVFGCGLMMITARLTAQVPEAKTILGLFTRGLFFLSGVMFSVDRFAEHSVVHEIMTANPCYIFLTAVRDSSVYRTAPSLSTWGDLLAWSLGVFVLGFIFFWRAEDKYVRLV
;
A
#
# COMPACT_ATOMS: atom_id res chain seq x y z
N ILE A 1 -17.23 -16.33 5.19
CA ILE A 1 -16.46 -15.98 3.97
C ILE A 1 -16.49 -17.21 3.08
N GLU A 2 -17.27 -17.16 1.98
CA GLU A 2 -17.46 -18.31 1.06
C GLU A 2 -16.16 -18.71 0.34
N ASN A 3 -15.29 -17.75 0.00
CA ASN A 3 -13.97 -17.99 -0.61
C ASN A 3 -12.86 -17.47 0.30
N PHE A 4 -12.61 -18.15 1.40
CA PHE A 4 -11.57 -17.74 2.38
C PHE A 4 -10.16 -17.72 1.76
N ILE A 5 -9.85 -18.66 0.88
CA ILE A 5 -8.53 -18.75 0.25
C ILE A 5 -8.29 -17.53 -0.66
N GLY A 6 -9.24 -17.21 -1.54
CA GLY A 6 -9.14 -16.02 -2.40
C GLY A 6 -9.08 -14.72 -1.58
N PHE A 7 -9.91 -14.60 -0.54
CA PHE A 7 -9.88 -13.49 0.40
C PHE A 7 -8.50 -13.29 1.03
N LEU A 8 -7.88 -14.39 1.46
CA LEU A 8 -6.56 -14.37 2.11
C LEU A 8 -5.43 -14.02 1.14
N PHE A 9 -5.40 -14.65 -0.05
CA PHE A 9 -4.37 -14.37 -1.06
C PHE A 9 -4.37 -12.91 -1.50
N ILE A 10 -5.54 -12.37 -1.82
CA ILE A 10 -5.69 -10.96 -2.18
C ILE A 10 -5.25 -10.07 -1.00
N GLY A 11 -5.72 -10.38 0.20
CA GLY A 11 -5.36 -9.63 1.39
C GLY A 11 -3.85 -9.56 1.63
N ILE A 12 -3.17 -10.69 1.60
CA ILE A 12 -1.72 -10.76 1.85
C ILE A 12 -0.94 -10.04 0.75
N ILE A 13 -1.25 -10.32 -0.53
CA ILE A 13 -0.46 -9.82 -1.66
C ILE A 13 -0.65 -8.31 -1.82
N PHE A 14 -1.88 -7.80 -1.82
CA PHE A 14 -2.12 -6.37 -1.96
C PHE A 14 -1.70 -5.57 -0.73
N MET A 15 -1.82 -6.14 0.48
CA MET A 15 -1.26 -5.52 1.68
C MET A 15 0.26 -5.45 1.62
N SER A 16 0.92 -6.50 1.11
CA SER A 16 2.38 -6.50 0.97
C SER A 16 2.88 -5.44 -0.02
N MET A 17 2.10 -5.06 -1.03
CA MET A 17 2.45 -3.97 -1.96
C MET A 17 2.51 -2.62 -1.24
N MET A 18 1.50 -2.31 -0.41
CA MET A 18 1.46 -1.06 0.37
C MET A 18 2.56 -1.02 1.43
N THR A 19 2.67 -2.08 2.23
CA THR A 19 3.66 -2.17 3.31
C THR A 19 5.09 -2.34 2.78
N GLY A 20 5.26 -2.99 1.64
CA GLY A 20 6.54 -3.16 0.97
C GLY A 20 7.15 -1.83 0.53
N LEU A 21 6.35 -0.94 -0.08
CA LEU A 21 6.77 0.42 -0.42
C LEU A 21 7.11 1.25 0.82
N MET A 22 6.28 1.20 1.86
CA MET A 22 6.56 1.85 3.13
C MET A 22 7.88 1.35 3.76
N ASN A 23 8.12 0.04 3.77
CA ASN A 23 9.35 -0.56 4.29
C ASN A 23 10.58 -0.23 3.42
N SER A 24 10.42 -0.15 2.09
CA SER A 24 11.49 0.29 1.18
C SER A 24 11.95 1.71 1.54
N GLY A 25 11.05 2.59 1.95
CA GLY A 25 11.38 3.93 2.44
C GLY A 25 12.31 3.92 3.65
N ILE A 26 12.17 2.94 4.56
CA ILE A 26 12.97 2.85 5.79
C ILE A 26 14.49 2.82 5.53
N SER A 27 14.92 2.21 4.43
CA SER A 27 16.34 2.10 4.06
C SER A 27 16.73 2.91 2.82
N LEU A 28 15.78 3.60 2.20
CA LEU A 28 15.92 4.22 0.88
C LEU A 28 17.11 5.18 0.78
N MET A 29 17.23 6.09 1.73
CA MET A 29 18.31 7.10 1.72
C MET A 29 19.67 6.45 1.96
N GLN A 30 19.75 5.44 2.83
CA GLN A 30 21.01 4.75 3.13
C GLN A 30 21.47 3.88 1.96
N SER A 31 20.56 3.15 1.31
CA SER A 31 20.88 2.32 0.15
C SER A 31 21.28 3.16 -1.07
N SER A 32 20.80 4.38 -1.16
CA SER A 32 21.10 5.32 -2.27
C SER A 32 22.26 6.27 -1.97
N ARG A 33 22.96 6.09 -0.85
CA ARG A 33 24.02 7.00 -0.37
C ARG A 33 25.12 7.28 -1.39
N SER A 34 25.64 6.25 -2.02
CA SER A 34 26.71 6.38 -3.02
C SER A 34 26.24 7.20 -4.23
N MET A 35 25.02 6.98 -4.67
CA MET A 35 24.43 7.69 -5.81
C MET A 35 24.15 9.15 -5.47
N ILE A 36 23.64 9.44 -4.27
CA ILE A 36 23.36 10.80 -3.79
C ILE A 36 24.65 11.64 -3.70
N ARG A 37 25.78 11.01 -3.36
CA ARG A 37 27.08 11.69 -3.25
C ARG A 37 27.80 11.87 -4.58
N ALA A 38 27.63 10.92 -5.51
CA ALA A 38 28.32 10.92 -6.79
C ALA A 38 27.67 11.84 -7.83
N PHE A 39 26.35 12.04 -7.75
CA PHE A 39 25.60 12.71 -8.80
C PHE A 39 24.70 13.83 -8.25
N GLN A 40 24.59 14.91 -9.02
CA GLN A 40 23.66 16.00 -8.75
C GLN A 40 22.35 15.75 -9.52
N PHE A 41 21.29 15.34 -8.81
CA PHE A 41 19.95 15.12 -9.37
C PHE A 41 18.88 15.39 -8.29
N PRO A 42 17.62 15.65 -8.67
CA PRO A 42 16.52 15.80 -7.72
C PRO A 42 16.32 14.50 -6.91
N ARG A 43 16.47 14.55 -5.59
CA ARG A 43 16.40 13.37 -4.72
C ARG A 43 15.03 12.69 -4.77
N ALA A 44 13.98 13.42 -5.13
CA ALA A 44 12.64 12.87 -5.35
C ALA A 44 12.60 11.80 -6.45
N SER A 45 13.56 11.78 -7.40
CA SER A 45 13.64 10.73 -8.42
C SER A 45 13.90 9.34 -7.84
N ILE A 46 14.52 9.24 -6.66
CA ILE A 46 14.81 7.94 -6.00
C ILE A 46 13.51 7.23 -5.58
N PRO A 47 12.60 7.84 -4.79
CA PRO A 47 11.33 7.18 -4.46
C PRO A 47 10.45 6.93 -5.70
N PHE A 48 10.45 7.81 -6.71
CA PHE A 48 9.71 7.57 -7.93
C PHE A 48 10.22 6.36 -8.70
N SER A 49 11.52 6.24 -8.91
CA SER A 49 12.12 5.08 -9.60
C SER A 49 11.89 3.79 -8.83
N THR A 50 11.99 3.83 -7.50
CA THR A 50 11.70 2.67 -6.63
C THR A 50 10.23 2.26 -6.71
N THR A 51 9.30 3.22 -6.75
CA THR A 51 7.86 2.93 -6.91
C THR A 51 7.58 2.32 -8.28
N LEU A 52 8.15 2.88 -9.35
CA LEU A 52 7.96 2.35 -10.70
C LEU A 52 8.48 0.92 -10.83
N ARG A 53 9.67 0.65 -10.27
CA ARG A 53 10.21 -0.69 -10.20
C ARG A 53 9.29 -1.63 -9.40
N SER A 54 8.87 -1.23 -8.21
CA SER A 54 7.96 -2.02 -7.37
C SER A 54 6.63 -2.29 -8.09
N MET A 55 6.12 -1.32 -8.84
CA MET A 55 4.91 -1.48 -9.64
C MET A 55 5.06 -2.58 -10.70
N ILE A 56 6.22 -2.63 -11.41
CA ILE A 56 6.52 -3.68 -12.38
C ILE A 56 6.68 -5.04 -11.68
N ASP A 57 7.45 -5.09 -10.59
CA ASP A 57 7.73 -6.31 -9.82
C ASP A 57 6.44 -6.90 -9.20
N ASN A 58 5.45 -6.06 -8.88
CA ASN A 58 4.17 -6.45 -8.28
C ASN A 58 3.11 -6.91 -9.28
N VAL A 59 3.31 -6.74 -10.59
CA VAL A 59 2.34 -7.20 -11.61
C VAL A 59 2.14 -8.71 -11.52
N LEU A 60 3.24 -9.47 -11.46
CA LEU A 60 3.17 -10.93 -11.40
C LEU A 60 2.49 -11.43 -10.11
N PRO A 61 2.85 -10.97 -8.90
CA PRO A 61 2.12 -11.30 -7.67
C PRO A 61 0.62 -10.94 -7.74
N ALA A 62 0.27 -9.77 -8.31
CA ALA A 62 -1.13 -9.38 -8.47
C ALA A 62 -1.91 -10.39 -9.33
N ILE A 63 -1.34 -10.78 -10.48
CA ILE A 63 -1.94 -11.77 -11.38
C ILE A 63 -2.10 -13.11 -10.66
N VAL A 64 -1.07 -13.56 -9.93
CA VAL A 64 -1.12 -14.80 -9.16
C VAL A 64 -2.22 -14.77 -8.10
N ALA A 65 -2.38 -13.63 -7.39
CA ALA A 65 -3.44 -13.46 -6.40
C ALA A 65 -4.84 -13.56 -7.03
N LEU A 66 -5.03 -12.93 -8.19
CA LEU A 66 -6.30 -12.97 -8.91
C LEU A 66 -6.61 -14.37 -9.45
N ILE A 67 -5.62 -15.05 -10.01
CA ILE A 67 -5.77 -16.45 -10.47
C ILE A 67 -6.11 -17.36 -9.29
N ALA A 68 -5.40 -17.24 -8.16
CA ALA A 68 -5.69 -18.02 -6.96
C ALA A 68 -7.12 -17.76 -6.47
N ALA A 69 -7.54 -16.49 -6.37
CA ALA A 69 -8.89 -16.14 -5.97
C ALA A 69 -9.95 -16.77 -6.89
N PHE A 70 -9.66 -16.81 -8.19
CA PHE A 70 -10.54 -17.40 -9.21
C PHE A 70 -10.58 -18.93 -9.14
N LEU A 71 -9.43 -19.59 -9.01
CA LEU A 71 -9.35 -21.06 -8.97
C LEU A 71 -10.11 -21.66 -7.77
N PHE A 72 -10.12 -20.96 -6.64
CA PHE A 72 -10.83 -21.41 -5.44
C PHE A 72 -12.29 -20.93 -5.38
N GLN A 73 -12.77 -20.25 -6.41
CA GLN A 73 -14.16 -19.82 -6.55
C GLN A 73 -14.93 -20.77 -7.49
N TRP A 74 -15.23 -21.97 -7.00
CA TRP A 74 -15.84 -23.06 -7.78
C TRP A 74 -17.13 -22.61 -8.50
N GLY A 75 -17.17 -22.83 -9.82
CA GLY A 75 -18.38 -22.70 -10.64
C GLY A 75 -18.70 -21.31 -11.18
N THR A 76 -17.86 -20.32 -10.95
CA THR A 76 -18.13 -18.95 -11.42
C THR A 76 -17.01 -18.44 -12.34
N GLY A 77 -17.35 -17.95 -13.55
CA GLY A 77 -16.41 -17.37 -14.50
C GLY A 77 -15.87 -15.99 -14.08
N PRO A 78 -14.85 -15.44 -14.76
CA PRO A 78 -14.33 -14.10 -14.47
C PRO A 78 -15.44 -13.05 -14.64
N SER A 79 -15.48 -12.07 -13.72
CA SER A 79 -16.42 -10.95 -13.80
C SER A 79 -15.78 -9.76 -14.51
N TRP A 80 -16.60 -8.95 -15.18
CA TRP A 80 -16.16 -7.68 -15.76
C TRP A 80 -15.60 -6.69 -14.71
N THR A 81 -15.98 -6.87 -13.43
CA THR A 81 -15.50 -6.06 -12.31
C THR A 81 -14.00 -6.16 -12.07
N LEU A 82 -13.34 -7.22 -12.58
CA LEU A 82 -11.88 -7.35 -12.53
C LEU A 82 -11.14 -6.19 -13.18
N ILE A 83 -11.77 -5.47 -14.12
CA ILE A 83 -11.16 -4.30 -14.77
C ILE A 83 -10.84 -3.20 -13.75
N PHE A 84 -11.61 -3.11 -12.65
CA PHE A 84 -11.37 -2.12 -11.60
C PHE A 84 -10.11 -2.41 -10.77
N VAL A 85 -9.59 -3.62 -10.79
CA VAL A 85 -8.33 -3.95 -10.11
C VAL A 85 -7.15 -3.18 -10.71
N ILE A 86 -7.19 -2.83 -12.00
CA ILE A 86 -6.13 -2.07 -12.66
C ILE A 86 -5.97 -0.67 -12.04
N PRO A 87 -7.00 0.19 -12.01
CA PRO A 87 -6.87 1.49 -11.35
C PRO A 87 -6.64 1.38 -9.84
N LEU A 88 -7.19 0.36 -9.16
CA LEU A 88 -6.90 0.11 -7.75
C LEU A 88 -5.41 -0.21 -7.52
N PHE A 89 -4.81 -1.03 -8.37
CA PHE A 89 -3.39 -1.34 -8.35
C PHE A 89 -2.53 -0.08 -8.49
N LEU A 90 -2.89 0.83 -9.41
CA LEU A 90 -2.20 2.11 -9.60
C LEU A 90 -2.33 2.99 -8.35
N LEU A 91 -3.53 3.14 -7.80
CA LEU A 91 -3.77 3.95 -6.61
C LEU A 91 -3.02 3.42 -5.38
N ILE A 92 -2.93 2.11 -5.21
CA ILE A 92 -2.12 1.46 -4.16
C ILE A 92 -0.65 1.86 -4.27
N HIS A 93 -0.09 1.92 -5.48
CA HIS A 93 1.31 2.32 -5.67
C HIS A 93 1.51 3.82 -5.47
N VAL A 94 0.55 4.66 -5.84
CA VAL A 94 0.57 6.10 -5.53
C VAL A 94 0.53 6.34 -4.02
N PHE A 95 -0.38 5.66 -3.31
CA PHE A 95 -0.47 5.67 -1.85
C PHE A 95 0.83 5.21 -1.20
N GLY A 96 1.37 4.06 -1.64
CA GLY A 96 2.61 3.48 -1.15
C GLY A 96 3.83 4.38 -1.41
N CYS A 97 3.87 5.10 -2.54
CA CYS A 97 4.90 6.10 -2.85
C CYS A 97 4.91 7.23 -1.82
N GLY A 98 3.73 7.75 -1.48
CA GLY A 98 3.61 8.77 -0.43
C GLY A 98 4.10 8.27 0.93
N LEU A 99 3.70 7.06 1.34
CA LEU A 99 4.19 6.43 2.57
C LEU A 99 5.70 6.22 2.54
N MET A 100 6.27 5.77 1.41
CA MET A 100 7.70 5.60 1.23
C MET A 100 8.47 6.92 1.41
N MET A 101 7.97 8.01 0.86
CA MET A 101 8.58 9.33 1.02
C MET A 101 8.56 9.80 2.48
N ILE A 102 7.47 9.57 3.21
CA ILE A 102 7.33 9.89 4.63
C ILE A 102 8.35 9.07 5.45
N THR A 103 8.38 7.76 5.26
CA THR A 103 9.26 6.86 6.01
C THR A 103 10.74 7.10 5.69
N ALA A 104 11.07 7.41 4.43
CA ALA A 104 12.43 7.72 4.00
C ALA A 104 12.97 8.98 4.70
N ARG A 105 12.17 10.04 4.80
CA ARG A 105 12.58 11.24 5.54
C ARG A 105 12.70 10.99 7.03
N LEU A 106 11.73 10.33 7.64
CA LEU A 106 11.74 10.04 9.08
C LEU A 106 12.98 9.26 9.47
N THR A 107 13.31 8.19 8.74
CA THR A 107 14.47 7.34 9.04
C THR A 107 15.82 7.97 8.67
N ALA A 108 15.83 8.89 7.70
CA ALA A 108 17.04 9.68 7.41
C ALA A 108 17.37 10.67 8.55
N GLN A 109 16.35 11.24 9.19
CA GLN A 109 16.52 12.21 10.29
C GLN A 109 16.67 11.53 11.66
N VAL A 110 15.92 10.42 11.89
CA VAL A 110 15.88 9.69 13.16
C VAL A 110 16.04 8.20 12.84
N PRO A 111 17.27 7.66 12.87
CA PRO A 111 17.53 6.26 12.54
C PRO A 111 16.75 5.26 13.41
N GLU A 112 16.46 5.60 14.66
CA GLU A 112 15.72 4.79 15.63
C GLU A 112 14.26 4.58 15.20
N ALA A 113 13.71 5.48 14.38
CA ALA A 113 12.36 5.37 13.82
C ALA A 113 12.15 4.07 13.02
N LYS A 114 13.22 3.43 12.53
CA LYS A 114 13.15 2.14 11.81
C LYS A 114 12.41 1.06 12.61
N THR A 115 12.73 0.94 13.90
CA THR A 115 12.12 -0.07 14.75
C THR A 115 10.64 0.19 14.96
N ILE A 116 10.28 1.45 15.22
CA ILE A 116 8.88 1.87 15.42
C ILE A 116 8.07 1.66 14.14
N LEU A 117 8.60 2.07 12.99
CA LEU A 117 7.95 1.90 11.69
C LEU A 117 7.78 0.41 11.34
N GLY A 118 8.77 -0.44 11.65
CA GLY A 118 8.66 -1.88 11.47
C GLY A 118 7.55 -2.50 12.32
N LEU A 119 7.39 -2.07 13.58
CA LEU A 119 6.29 -2.48 14.45
C LEU A 119 4.95 -1.97 13.92
N PHE A 120 4.89 -0.71 13.49
CA PHE A 120 3.70 -0.10 12.92
C PHE A 120 3.22 -0.86 11.66
N THR A 121 4.15 -1.23 10.76
CA THR A 121 3.83 -2.01 9.56
C THR A 121 3.19 -3.36 9.91
N ARG A 122 3.70 -4.04 10.95
CA ARG A 122 3.12 -5.31 11.43
C ARG A 122 1.73 -5.09 12.04
N GLY A 123 1.57 -4.02 12.83
CA GLY A 123 0.27 -3.63 13.38
C GLY A 123 -0.77 -3.33 12.30
N LEU A 124 -0.39 -2.60 11.24
CA LEU A 124 -1.26 -2.32 10.10
C LEU A 124 -1.78 -3.58 9.44
N PHE A 125 -0.97 -4.64 9.34
CA PHE A 125 -1.38 -5.91 8.77
C PHE A 125 -2.59 -6.51 9.50
N PHE A 126 -2.59 -6.46 10.83
CA PHE A 126 -3.71 -6.93 11.65
C PHE A 126 -4.90 -5.97 11.62
N LEU A 127 -4.65 -4.66 11.70
CA LEU A 127 -5.72 -3.64 11.67
C LEU A 127 -6.43 -3.54 10.32
N SER A 128 -5.83 -4.04 9.24
CA SER A 128 -6.40 -3.96 7.90
C SER A 128 -7.29 -5.15 7.52
N GLY A 129 -7.60 -6.04 8.48
CA GLY A 129 -8.49 -7.18 8.21
C GLY A 129 -7.97 -8.12 7.11
N VAL A 130 -6.65 -8.33 7.06
CA VAL A 130 -6.04 -9.21 6.05
C VAL A 130 -6.48 -10.65 6.22
N MET A 131 -6.53 -11.15 7.45
CA MET A 131 -6.80 -12.56 7.77
C MET A 131 -8.24 -12.83 8.22
N PHE A 132 -9.03 -11.80 8.51
CA PHE A 132 -10.39 -11.92 9.03
C PHE A 132 -11.28 -10.79 8.54
N SER A 133 -12.61 -11.01 8.53
CA SER A 133 -13.57 -9.95 8.24
C SER A 133 -13.69 -9.01 9.44
N VAL A 134 -13.72 -7.71 9.16
CA VAL A 134 -13.88 -6.66 10.18
C VAL A 134 -15.26 -6.74 10.85
N ASP A 135 -16.27 -7.32 10.17
CA ASP A 135 -17.61 -7.54 10.73
C ASP A 135 -17.60 -8.38 12.02
N ARG A 136 -16.55 -9.17 12.23
CA ARG A 136 -16.34 -9.93 13.48
C ARG A 136 -16.25 -9.03 14.71
N PHE A 137 -15.88 -7.77 14.52
CA PHE A 137 -15.76 -6.76 15.57
C PHE A 137 -16.93 -5.77 15.59
N ALA A 138 -18.03 -6.07 14.89
CA ALA A 138 -19.21 -5.20 14.83
C ALA A 138 -19.80 -4.90 16.22
N GLU A 139 -19.65 -5.79 17.19
CA GLU A 139 -20.06 -5.57 18.59
C GLU A 139 -19.14 -4.58 19.35
N HIS A 140 -17.92 -4.36 18.86
CA HIS A 140 -16.95 -3.42 19.43
C HIS A 140 -16.84 -2.17 18.56
N SER A 141 -17.74 -1.23 18.71
CA SER A 141 -17.87 -0.05 17.82
C SER A 141 -16.56 0.70 17.57
N VAL A 142 -15.76 0.94 18.61
CA VAL A 142 -14.47 1.66 18.49
C VAL A 142 -13.46 0.93 17.62
N VAL A 143 -13.34 -0.39 17.81
CA VAL A 143 -12.40 -1.21 17.02
C VAL A 143 -12.85 -1.28 15.56
N HIS A 144 -14.14 -1.49 15.36
CA HIS A 144 -14.75 -1.52 14.03
C HIS A 144 -14.54 -0.20 13.27
N GLU A 145 -14.76 0.94 13.95
CA GLU A 145 -14.56 2.28 13.37
C GLU A 145 -13.10 2.54 13.00
N ILE A 146 -12.15 2.21 13.87
CA ILE A 146 -10.71 2.35 13.58
C ILE A 146 -10.30 1.49 12.38
N MET A 147 -10.80 0.26 12.30
CA MET A 147 -10.46 -0.65 11.21
C MET A 147 -11.07 -0.21 9.88
N THR A 148 -12.33 0.24 9.87
CA THR A 148 -13.02 0.69 8.65
C THR A 148 -12.51 2.03 8.14
N ALA A 149 -12.03 2.91 9.02
CA ALA A 149 -11.37 4.18 8.65
C ALA A 149 -9.94 3.99 8.13
N ASN A 150 -9.34 2.79 8.32
CA ASN A 150 -7.99 2.51 7.86
C ASN A 150 -7.91 2.47 6.32
N PRO A 151 -7.08 3.32 5.68
CA PRO A 151 -6.97 3.32 4.22
C PRO A 151 -6.57 1.96 3.64
N CYS A 152 -5.68 1.22 4.32
CA CYS A 152 -5.29 -0.11 3.85
C CYS A 152 -6.49 -1.08 3.80
N TYR A 153 -7.41 -1.01 4.77
CA TYR A 153 -8.64 -1.78 4.76
C TYR A 153 -9.54 -1.40 3.58
N ILE A 154 -9.71 -0.10 3.32
CA ILE A 154 -10.54 0.41 2.21
C ILE A 154 -9.99 -0.11 0.87
N PHE A 155 -8.67 -0.06 0.65
CA PHE A 155 -8.04 -0.62 -0.55
C PHE A 155 -8.27 -2.13 -0.68
N LEU A 156 -8.04 -2.89 0.39
CA LEU A 156 -8.21 -4.34 0.37
C LEU A 156 -9.65 -4.74 0.10
N THR A 157 -10.61 -4.05 0.71
CA THR A 157 -12.04 -4.29 0.50
C THR A 157 -12.42 -4.00 -0.94
N ALA A 158 -12.00 -2.88 -1.52
CA ALA A 158 -12.29 -2.54 -2.91
C ALA A 158 -11.71 -3.57 -3.90
N VAL A 159 -10.50 -4.09 -3.65
CA VAL A 159 -9.91 -5.15 -4.48
C VAL A 159 -10.68 -6.47 -4.32
N ARG A 160 -11.09 -6.84 -3.09
CA ARG A 160 -11.90 -8.04 -2.81
C ARG A 160 -13.27 -7.94 -3.44
N ASP A 161 -13.93 -6.79 -3.33
CA ASP A 161 -15.24 -6.54 -3.93
C ASP A 161 -15.17 -6.74 -5.44
N SER A 162 -14.16 -6.17 -6.08
CA SER A 162 -13.99 -6.27 -7.53
C SER A 162 -13.62 -7.68 -8.01
N SER A 163 -12.86 -8.44 -7.23
CA SER A 163 -12.27 -9.72 -7.65
C SER A 163 -13.00 -10.95 -7.10
N VAL A 164 -13.38 -10.94 -5.80
CA VAL A 164 -14.01 -12.09 -5.12
C VAL A 164 -15.54 -11.95 -5.10
N TYR A 165 -16.03 -10.79 -4.68
CA TYR A 165 -17.48 -10.56 -4.50
C TYR A 165 -18.18 -10.04 -5.76
N ARG A 166 -17.42 -9.71 -6.82
CA ARG A 166 -17.93 -9.30 -8.14
C ARG A 166 -18.82 -8.05 -8.10
N THR A 167 -18.57 -7.20 -7.14
CA THR A 167 -19.26 -5.93 -6.96
C THR A 167 -18.35 -4.78 -7.39
N ALA A 168 -18.89 -3.82 -8.13
CA ALA A 168 -18.14 -2.62 -8.49
C ALA A 168 -18.04 -1.70 -7.27
N PRO A 169 -16.84 -1.12 -6.99
CA PRO A 169 -16.71 -0.13 -5.94
C PRO A 169 -17.63 1.07 -6.18
N SER A 170 -18.28 1.57 -5.13
CA SER A 170 -19.17 2.72 -5.20
C SER A 170 -18.41 4.01 -5.52
N LEU A 171 -19.10 5.04 -5.99
CA LEU A 171 -18.49 6.36 -6.22
C LEU A 171 -17.90 6.96 -4.93
N SER A 172 -18.52 6.72 -3.77
CA SER A 172 -17.96 7.14 -2.48
C SER A 172 -16.66 6.41 -2.18
N THR A 173 -16.60 5.11 -2.40
CA THR A 173 -15.36 4.32 -2.23
C THR A 173 -14.23 4.83 -3.13
N TRP A 174 -14.52 5.16 -4.39
CA TRP A 174 -13.55 5.78 -5.29
C TRP A 174 -13.08 7.14 -4.77
N GLY A 175 -14.00 7.95 -4.22
CA GLY A 175 -13.66 9.24 -3.60
C GLY A 175 -12.69 9.06 -2.43
N ASP A 176 -12.95 8.11 -1.54
CA ASP A 176 -12.07 7.81 -0.40
C ASP A 176 -10.70 7.30 -0.84
N LEU A 177 -10.66 6.38 -1.82
CA LEU A 177 -9.42 5.83 -2.36
C LEU A 177 -8.55 6.89 -3.04
N LEU A 178 -9.16 7.79 -3.82
CA LEU A 178 -8.46 8.92 -4.44
C LEU A 178 -7.98 9.93 -3.38
N ALA A 179 -8.82 10.27 -2.41
CA ALA A 179 -8.46 11.19 -1.35
C ALA A 179 -7.28 10.68 -0.52
N TRP A 180 -7.28 9.39 -0.14
CA TRP A 180 -6.17 8.77 0.57
C TRP A 180 -4.91 8.66 -0.29
N SER A 181 -5.02 8.21 -1.55
CA SER A 181 -3.86 8.06 -2.43
C SER A 181 -3.18 9.39 -2.71
N LEU A 182 -3.95 10.36 -3.17
CA LEU A 182 -3.41 11.67 -3.53
C LEU A 182 -3.03 12.49 -2.29
N GLY A 183 -3.82 12.41 -1.23
CA GLY A 183 -3.53 13.11 0.03
C GLY A 183 -2.21 12.67 0.64
N VAL A 184 -2.02 11.36 0.81
CA VAL A 184 -0.76 10.81 1.37
C VAL A 184 0.41 11.04 0.42
N PHE A 185 0.19 10.94 -0.90
CA PHE A 185 1.23 11.22 -1.89
C PHE A 185 1.68 12.68 -1.84
N VAL A 186 0.75 13.64 -1.87
CA VAL A 186 1.07 15.07 -1.84
C VAL A 186 1.74 15.46 -0.52
N LEU A 187 1.19 14.99 0.61
CA LEU A 187 1.79 15.23 1.93
C LEU A 187 3.19 14.61 2.02
N GLY A 188 3.36 13.37 1.56
CA GLY A 188 4.64 12.68 1.53
C GLY A 188 5.66 13.39 0.64
N PHE A 189 5.24 13.83 -0.54
CA PHE A 189 6.07 14.58 -1.47
C PHE A 189 6.54 15.91 -0.88
N ILE A 190 5.62 16.73 -0.36
CA ILE A 190 5.96 18.02 0.26
C ILE A 190 6.86 17.80 1.47
N PHE A 191 6.55 16.80 2.30
CA PHE A 191 7.35 16.45 3.46
C PHE A 191 8.75 16.03 3.05
N PHE A 192 8.92 15.18 2.06
CA PHE A 192 10.20 14.72 1.54
C PHE A 192 11.00 15.84 0.89
N TRP A 193 10.37 16.64 0.02
CA TRP A 193 11.00 17.73 -0.71
C TRP A 193 11.59 18.80 0.22
N ARG A 194 10.88 19.19 1.26
CA ARG A 194 11.36 20.20 2.24
C ARG A 194 12.64 19.81 2.97
N ALA A 195 13.09 18.59 2.86
CA ALA A 195 14.34 18.12 3.47
C ALA A 195 15.44 17.82 2.44
N GLU A 196 15.25 18.18 1.17
CA GLU A 196 16.15 17.81 0.07
C GLU A 196 17.61 18.23 0.33
N ASP A 197 17.84 19.43 0.81
CA ASP A 197 19.18 19.94 1.12
C ASP A 197 19.84 19.22 2.31
N LYS A 198 19.04 18.64 3.19
CA LYS A 198 19.54 17.94 4.38
C LYS A 198 20.04 16.54 4.08
N TYR A 199 19.52 15.88 3.03
CA TYR A 199 19.89 14.50 2.71
C TYR A 199 21.37 14.34 2.38
N VAL A 200 22.01 15.34 1.78
CA VAL A 200 23.45 15.32 1.48
C VAL A 200 24.30 15.29 2.77
N ARG A 201 23.78 15.88 3.85
CA ARG A 201 24.49 15.94 5.15
C ARG A 201 24.17 14.73 6.04
N LEU A 202 23.00 14.10 5.84
CA LEU A 202 22.52 13.00 6.66
C LEU A 202 22.95 11.64 6.12
N VAL A 203 23.38 11.59 4.89
CA VAL A 203 23.83 10.41 4.17
C VAL A 203 25.31 10.61 3.76
#